data_6ad2d45a2118522ce0e7cbbe1671b1c7
#
_entry.id   6ad2d45a2118522ce0e7cbbe1671b1c7
#
_cell.length_a   1.000
_cell.length_b   1.000
_cell.length_c   1.000
_cell.angle_alpha   90.00
_cell.angle_beta   90.00
_cell.angle_gamma   90.00
#
_symmetry.space_group_name_H-M   'P 1'
#
loop_
_entity.id
_entity.type
_entity.pdbx_description
1 polymer ?
#
loop_
_entity_poly.entity_id
_entity_poly.type
_entity_poly.pdbx_seq_one_letter_code
_entity_poly.pdbx_strand_id
1 'polypeptide(L)'
;MLKATTVIAGMLFALSTTPVALAATPWEKSHPRRDQVNDRLATQNRRIHQQLREGDLTKAQAVSLHRQDCKVVGEERLMATQGGGHITKLEQAALNQQENRISARIG
;
A
#
# COMPACT_ATOMS: atom_id res chain seq x y z
N MET A 1 -11.88 -9.78 30.76
CA MET A 1 -11.76 -9.99 30.16
C MET A 1 -12.23 -10.10 29.46
N LEU A 2 -12.53 -10.04 29.27
CA LEU A 2 -12.91 -10.35 28.43
C LEU A 2 -12.87 -9.95 27.63
N LYS A 3 -12.70 -9.61 27.40
CA LYS A 3 -12.55 -9.34 26.50
C LYS A 3 -12.49 -9.83 25.48
N ALA A 4 -12.21 -10.33 25.39
CA ALA A 4 -12.00 -11.05 24.42
C ALA A 4 -12.99 -11.12 23.57
N THR A 5 -13.66 -11.29 23.89
CA THR A 5 -14.65 -11.42 23.17
C THR A 5 -14.90 -10.54 22.30
N THR A 6 -14.77 -9.69 22.53
CA THR A 6 -15.05 -8.82 21.72
C THR A 6 -14.52 -8.88 20.62
N VAL A 7 -13.70 -9.12 20.58
CA VAL A 7 -13.14 -9.17 19.55
C VAL A 7 -13.74 -9.76 18.66
N ILE A 8 -14.13 -10.53 18.91
CA ILE A 8 -14.69 -11.20 18.08
C ILE A 8 -15.49 -10.61 17.30
N ALA A 9 -16.06 -9.95 17.77
CA ALA A 9 -16.93 -9.36 17.03
C ALA A 9 -16.26 -8.79 16.03
N GLY A 10 -15.40 -8.31 16.32
CA GLY A 10 -14.87 -7.68 15.35
C GLY A 10 -14.66 -8.46 14.31
N MET A 11 -14.54 -9.31 14.49
CA MET A 11 -14.19 -9.97 13.56
C MET A 11 -15.10 -10.25 12.75
N LEU A 12 -15.92 -10.40 13.06
CA LEU A 12 -16.76 -10.78 12.28
C LEU A 12 -17.04 -9.88 11.40
N PHE A 13 -17.14 -8.88 11.58
CA PHE A 13 -17.44 -8.06 10.74
C PHE A 13 -16.66 -7.94 9.86
N ALA A 14 -15.92 -8.26 10.07
CA ALA A 14 -14.99 -8.17 9.17
C ALA A 14 -15.44 -8.88 8.01
N LEU A 15 -16.18 -9.69 8.10
CA LEU A 15 -16.55 -10.34 7.04
C LEU A 15 -17.44 -9.79 6.20
N SER A 16 -18.35 -9.29 6.56
CA SER A 16 -19.35 -8.92 5.70
C SER A 16 -19.04 -7.87 4.79
N THR A 17 -18.41 -6.88 5.18
CA THR A 17 -18.25 -5.79 4.26
C THR A 17 -17.16 -6.05 3.37
N THR A 18 -16.33 -6.86 3.72
CA THR A 18 -15.26 -7.06 2.96
C THR A 18 -15.45 -7.50 1.61
N PRO A 19 -16.31 -8.35 1.31
CA PRO A 19 -16.43 -8.84 -0.03
C PRO A 19 -16.58 -7.75 -1.03
N VAL A 20 -17.29 -6.74 -0.68
CA VAL A 20 -17.47 -5.67 -1.60
C VAL A 20 -16.19 -4.91 -1.80
N ALA A 21 -15.52 -4.69 -0.72
CA ALA A 21 -14.30 -3.93 -0.77
C ALA A 21 -13.24 -4.61 -1.62
N LEU A 22 -13.35 -5.91 -1.80
CA LEU A 22 -12.37 -6.63 -2.55
C LEU A 22 -12.66 -6.69 -4.04
N ALA A 23 -13.80 -6.20 -4.46
CA ALA A 23 -14.12 -6.23 -5.87
C ALA A 23 -13.23 -5.26 -6.62
N ALA A 24 -12.57 -5.74 -7.64
CA ALA A 24 -11.69 -4.92 -8.45
C ALA A 24 -12.48 -4.04 -9.39
N THR A 25 -12.03 -2.81 -9.54
CA THR A 25 -12.62 -1.89 -10.52
C THR A 25 -12.20 -2.28 -11.92
N PRO A 26 -12.89 -1.78 -12.95
CA PRO A 26 -12.46 -2.04 -14.32
C PRO A 26 -11.03 -1.59 -14.60
N TRP A 27 -10.62 -0.45 -14.02
CA TRP A 27 -9.25 0.01 -14.19
C TRP A 27 -8.26 -0.97 -13.59
N GLU A 28 -8.54 -1.45 -12.39
CA GLU A 28 -7.67 -2.40 -11.70
C GLU A 28 -7.52 -3.69 -12.49
N LYS A 29 -8.60 -4.17 -13.07
CA LYS A 29 -8.57 -5.39 -13.87
C LYS A 29 -7.73 -5.24 -15.13
N SER A 30 -7.74 -4.06 -15.73
CA SER A 30 -6.97 -3.81 -16.94
C SER A 30 -5.55 -3.37 -16.68
N HIS A 31 -5.20 -3.02 -15.43
CA HIS A 31 -3.88 -2.56 -15.06
C HIS A 31 -3.34 -3.34 -13.85
N PRO A 32 -3.26 -4.68 -13.93
CA PRO A 32 -2.94 -5.49 -12.74
C PRO A 32 -1.59 -5.19 -12.13
N ARG A 33 -0.59 -4.85 -12.92
CA ARG A 33 0.73 -4.55 -12.37
C ARG A 33 0.76 -3.22 -11.64
N ARG A 34 0.10 -2.22 -12.19
CA ARG A 34 -0.01 -0.92 -11.51
C ARG A 34 -0.87 -1.02 -10.27
N ASP A 35 -1.92 -1.83 -10.34
CA ASP A 35 -2.79 -2.07 -9.21
C ASP A 35 -1.99 -2.68 -8.05
N GLN A 36 -1.19 -3.66 -8.33
CA GLN A 36 -0.36 -4.32 -7.31
C GLN A 36 0.61 -3.33 -6.64
N VAL A 37 1.28 -2.51 -7.45
CA VAL A 37 2.21 -1.50 -6.92
C VAL A 37 1.46 -0.48 -6.07
N ASN A 38 0.33 -0.01 -6.55
CA ASN A 38 -0.47 0.98 -5.84
C ASN A 38 -1.05 0.44 -4.53
N ASP A 39 -1.45 -0.82 -4.51
CA ASP A 39 -1.96 -1.46 -3.29
C ASP A 39 -0.88 -1.52 -2.22
N ARG A 40 0.34 -1.84 -2.62
CA ARG A 40 1.46 -1.86 -1.68
C ARG A 40 1.76 -0.47 -1.12
N LEU A 41 1.70 0.55 -1.98
CA LEU A 41 1.92 1.93 -1.54
C LEU A 41 0.86 2.36 -0.55
N ALA A 42 -0.40 2.00 -0.80
CA ALA A 42 -1.48 2.31 0.12
C ALA A 42 -1.28 1.62 1.47
N THR A 43 -0.84 0.38 1.45
CA THR A 43 -0.56 -0.37 2.68
C THR A 43 0.60 0.27 3.44
N GLN A 44 1.66 0.66 2.74
CA GLN A 44 2.79 1.32 3.38
C GLN A 44 2.38 2.64 4.02
N ASN A 45 1.54 3.41 3.34
CA ASN A 45 1.04 4.65 3.89
C ASN A 45 0.28 4.43 5.18
N ARG A 46 -0.57 3.43 5.23
CA ARG A 46 -1.31 3.09 6.46
C ARG A 46 -0.36 2.71 7.57
N ARG A 47 0.66 1.94 7.27
CA ARG A 47 1.65 1.50 8.26
C ARG A 47 2.44 2.69 8.81
N ILE A 48 2.82 3.62 7.94
CA ILE A 48 3.53 4.83 8.36
C ILE A 48 2.68 5.62 9.35
N HIS A 49 1.42 5.86 8.99
CA HIS A 49 0.51 6.59 9.86
C HIS A 49 0.28 5.88 11.20
N GLN A 50 0.12 4.59 11.15
CA GLN A 50 -0.10 3.81 12.37
C GLN A 50 1.11 3.89 13.29
N GLN A 51 2.30 3.71 12.76
CA GLN A 51 3.50 3.74 13.59
C GLN A 51 3.83 5.12 14.10
N LEU A 52 3.46 6.15 13.34
CA LEU A 52 3.58 7.52 13.83
C LEU A 52 2.67 7.73 15.04
N ARG A 53 1.43 7.26 14.98
CA ARG A 53 0.51 7.38 16.10
C ARG A 53 0.95 6.58 17.31
N GLU A 54 1.59 5.44 17.08
CA GLU A 54 2.06 4.58 18.16
C GLU A 54 3.40 5.03 18.74
N GLY A 55 4.04 6.00 18.13
CA GLY A 55 5.32 6.50 18.61
C GLY A 55 6.53 5.71 18.14
N ASP A 56 6.33 4.76 17.25
CA ASP A 56 7.42 3.93 16.72
C ASP A 56 8.21 4.65 15.63
N LEU A 57 7.61 5.67 15.02
CA LEU A 57 8.29 6.55 14.06
C LEU A 57 8.18 7.98 14.54
N THR A 58 9.24 8.74 14.38
CA THR A 58 9.17 10.19 14.62
C THR A 58 8.47 10.84 13.42
N LYS A 59 8.00 12.05 13.61
CA LYS A 59 7.40 12.81 12.53
C LYS A 59 8.35 12.98 11.36
N ALA A 60 9.62 13.25 11.63
CA ALA A 60 10.63 13.40 10.58
C ALA A 60 10.81 12.11 9.79
N GLN A 61 10.84 10.98 10.48
CA GLN A 61 10.95 9.68 9.83
C GLN A 61 9.71 9.38 8.96
N ALA A 62 8.51 9.67 9.47
CA ALA A 62 7.30 9.47 8.73
C ALA A 62 7.25 10.31 7.47
N VAL A 63 7.65 11.57 7.56
CA VAL A 63 7.70 12.48 6.40
C VAL A 63 8.67 11.95 5.35
N SER A 64 9.84 11.49 5.79
CA SER A 64 10.86 10.95 4.88
C SER A 64 10.34 9.71 4.14
N LEU A 65 9.70 8.80 4.86
CA LEU A 65 9.16 7.59 4.26
C LEU A 65 8.01 7.90 3.30
N HIS A 66 7.15 8.84 3.67
CA HIS A 66 6.07 9.26 2.79
C HIS A 66 6.61 9.87 1.50
N ARG A 67 7.69 10.64 1.60
CA ARG A 67 8.34 11.21 0.42
C ARG A 67 8.87 10.12 -0.50
N GLN A 68 9.42 9.06 0.07
CA GLN A 68 9.92 7.94 -0.71
C GLN A 68 8.77 7.21 -1.42
N ASP A 69 7.63 7.05 -0.76
CA ASP A 69 6.45 6.49 -1.39
C ASP A 69 5.98 7.37 -2.55
N CYS A 70 5.98 8.68 -2.37
CA CYS A 70 5.60 9.61 -3.45
C CYS A 70 6.54 9.51 -4.64
N LYS A 71 7.82 9.28 -4.40
CA LYS A 71 8.77 9.09 -5.47
C LYS A 71 8.45 7.85 -6.29
N VAL A 72 8.08 6.76 -5.63
CA VAL A 72 7.68 5.53 -6.31
C VAL A 72 6.44 5.79 -7.18
N VAL A 73 5.47 6.52 -6.66
CA VAL A 73 4.28 6.89 -7.43
C VAL A 73 4.68 7.67 -8.68
N GLY A 74 5.57 8.62 -8.55
CA GLY A 74 6.03 9.42 -9.69
C GLY A 74 6.71 8.58 -10.74
N GLU A 75 7.54 7.64 -10.31
CA GLU A 75 8.23 6.74 -11.24
C GLU A 75 7.26 5.81 -11.93
N GLU A 76 6.29 5.27 -11.20
CA GLU A 76 5.28 4.40 -11.78
C GLU A 76 4.47 5.13 -12.85
N ARG A 77 4.08 6.37 -12.57
CA ARG A 77 3.34 7.18 -13.54
C ARG A 77 4.15 7.48 -14.79
N LEU A 78 5.42 7.77 -14.61
CA LEU A 78 6.30 8.04 -15.75
C LEU A 78 6.45 6.79 -16.62
N MET A 79 6.67 5.65 -16.01
CA MET A 79 6.76 4.38 -16.72
C MET A 79 5.47 4.09 -17.48
N ALA A 80 4.32 4.31 -16.82
CA ALA A 80 3.03 4.08 -17.47
C ALA A 80 2.80 5.02 -18.63
N THR A 81 3.24 6.26 -18.53
CA THR A 81 3.11 7.22 -19.64
C THR A 81 3.85 6.72 -20.87
N GLN A 82 5.00 6.11 -20.68
CA GLN A 82 5.80 5.58 -21.78
C GLN A 82 5.23 4.26 -22.31
N GLY A 83 4.45 3.56 -21.53
CA GLY A 83 3.90 2.26 -21.89
C GLY A 83 2.42 2.26 -22.22
N GLY A 84 1.87 3.40 -22.61
CA GLY A 84 0.47 3.46 -22.99
C GLY A 84 -0.50 3.24 -21.84
N GLY A 85 -0.11 3.62 -20.65
CA GLY A 85 -0.92 3.45 -19.44
C GLY A 85 -0.57 2.22 -18.64
N HIS A 86 0.37 1.40 -19.11
CA HIS A 86 0.74 0.14 -18.46
C HIS A 86 2.23 0.13 -18.11
N ILE A 87 2.59 -0.69 -17.13
CA ILE A 87 4.00 -0.92 -16.82
C ILE A 87 4.35 -2.37 -17.15
N THR A 88 5.61 -2.60 -17.48
CA THR A 88 6.09 -3.93 -17.80
C THR A 88 6.35 -4.73 -16.52
N LYS A 89 6.55 -6.03 -16.67
CA LYS A 89 6.95 -6.89 -15.54
C LYS A 89 8.26 -6.44 -14.92
N LEU A 90 9.21 -6.03 -15.75
CA LEU A 90 10.50 -5.58 -15.26
C LEU A 90 10.37 -4.27 -14.49
N GLU A 91 9.54 -3.36 -14.97
CA GLU A 91 9.26 -2.12 -14.27
C GLU A 91 8.56 -2.38 -12.95
N GLN A 92 7.60 -3.28 -12.94
CA GLN A 92 6.93 -3.68 -11.70
C GLN A 92 7.94 -4.24 -10.69
N ALA A 93 8.87 -5.08 -11.15
CA ALA A 93 9.88 -5.65 -10.27
C ALA A 93 10.77 -4.56 -9.67
N ALA A 94 11.16 -3.57 -10.48
CA ALA A 94 11.99 -2.47 -10.01
C ALA A 94 11.26 -1.63 -8.96
N LEU A 95 9.98 -1.33 -9.19
CA LEU A 95 9.18 -0.57 -8.23
C LEU A 95 8.96 -1.37 -6.95
N ASN A 96 8.70 -2.66 -7.06
CA ASN A 96 8.53 -3.51 -5.89
C ASN A 96 9.81 -3.60 -5.06
N GLN A 97 10.97 -3.55 -5.70
CA GLN A 97 12.22 -3.52 -4.98
C GLN A 97 12.37 -2.26 -4.15
N GLN A 98 11.97 -1.12 -4.71
CA GLN A 98 11.97 0.13 -3.95
C GLN A 98 10.99 0.07 -2.79
N GLU A 99 9.81 -0.47 -3.03
CA GLU A 99 8.81 -0.64 -1.98
C GLU A 99 9.31 -1.57 -0.87
N ASN A 100 10.04 -2.61 -1.23
CA ASN A 100 10.64 -3.51 -0.24
C ASN A 100 11.61 -2.76 0.68
N ARG A 101 12.41 -1.87 0.12
CA ARG A 101 13.35 -1.08 0.91
C ARG A 101 12.64 -0.11 1.84
N ILE A 102 11.59 0.53 1.35
CA ILE A 102 10.78 1.43 2.16
C ILE A 102 10.09 0.64 3.28
N SER A 103 9.52 -0.51 2.94
CA SER A 103 8.83 -1.35 3.91
C SER A 103 9.75 -1.77 5.05
N ALA A 104 10.99 -2.08 4.75
CA ALA A 104 11.97 -2.46 5.78
C ALA A 104 12.25 -1.32 6.76
N ARG A 105 12.12 -0.07 6.31
CA ARG A 105 12.32 1.08 7.18
C ARG A 105 11.11 1.43 8.00
N ILE A 106 9.93 1.03 7.57
CA ILE A 106 8.73 1.25 8.36
C ILE A 106 8.73 0.33 9.57
N GLY A 107 9.20 -0.89 9.37
CA GLY A 107 9.29 -1.85 10.47
C GLY A 107 8.15 -2.84 10.53
#